data_a0bbc6f70e949c2a86d343b054d4a162
#
_entry.id   a0bbc6f70e949c2a86d343b054d4a162
#
_cell.length_a   1.000
_cell.length_b   1.000
_cell.length_c   1.000
_cell.angle_alpha   90.00
_cell.angle_beta   90.00
_cell.angle_gamma   90.00
#
_symmetry.space_group_name_H-M   'P 1'
#
loop_
_entity.id
_entity.type
_entity.pdbx_description
1 polymer ?
#
loop_
_entity_poly.entity_id
_entity_poly.type
_entity_poly.pdbx_seq_one_letter_code
_entity_poly.pdbx_strand_id
1 'polypeptide(L)'
;MLRTYLTVIPLQGRSDLEQMVYAREGSVPPQATRFPIVQVIRDTLAPGDTAQVLTIRQENADTARSYQLLLEELAGLGIPESSVTQLTLPENQHADTLVRLCRDVADALPQITRVYACITYGTKSIPVVTLAALTCAEATHTELEVGGIYYGEVKRRDGRTESASLNDVTVLYQLSGLVGGVRDSTTAEEVFRQLVWISEHREG
;
A
#
# COMPACT_ATOMS: atom_id res chain seq x y z
N MET A 1 14.31 -4.20 12.86
CA MET A 1 14.42 -3.75 11.44
C MET A 1 13.46 -2.57 11.23
N LEU A 2 13.81 -1.61 10.34
CA LEU A 2 12.84 -0.57 9.95
C LEU A 2 11.85 -1.14 8.93
N ARG A 3 10.56 -0.91 9.18
CA ARG A 3 9.47 -1.23 8.24
C ARG A 3 8.73 0.05 7.88
N THR A 4 8.58 0.31 6.60
CA THR A 4 7.87 1.48 6.10
C THR A 4 6.53 1.06 5.51
N TYR A 5 5.47 1.76 5.90
CA TYR A 5 4.10 1.50 5.46
C TYR A 5 3.59 2.66 4.64
N LEU A 6 3.34 2.43 3.36
CA LEU A 6 2.87 3.46 2.42
C LEU A 6 1.36 3.31 2.20
N THR A 7 0.62 4.38 2.40
CA THR A 7 -0.83 4.39 2.18
C THR A 7 -1.34 5.74 1.69
N VAL A 8 -2.52 5.73 1.10
CA VAL A 8 -3.23 6.94 0.66
C VAL A 8 -4.39 7.21 1.59
N ILE A 9 -4.59 8.46 1.96
CA ILE A 9 -5.74 8.88 2.75
C ILE A 9 -6.98 8.97 1.83
N PRO A 10 -8.12 8.39 2.23
CA PRO A 10 -9.35 8.45 1.45
C PRO A 10 -9.74 9.88 1.07
N LEU A 11 -10.05 10.10 -0.20
CA LEU A 11 -10.48 11.40 -0.73
C LEU A 11 -11.93 11.75 -0.37
N GLN A 12 -12.71 10.75 0.04
CA GLN A 12 -14.12 10.94 0.38
C GLN A 12 -14.25 11.22 1.86
N GLY A 13 -14.47 12.48 2.18
CA GLY A 13 -14.81 12.94 3.52
C GLY A 13 -16.27 12.69 3.87
N ARG A 14 -16.76 11.48 3.68
CA ARG A 14 -18.00 11.09 4.34
C ARG A 14 -17.69 10.87 5.81
N SER A 15 -18.56 11.39 6.66
CA SER A 15 -18.49 11.38 8.11
C SER A 15 -18.23 10.01 8.73
N ASP A 16 -18.27 8.94 7.95
CA ASP A 16 -18.30 7.56 8.42
C ASP A 16 -17.45 6.66 7.52
N LEU A 17 -16.12 6.78 7.65
CA LEU A 17 -15.26 5.66 7.29
C LEU A 17 -15.65 4.50 8.19
N GLU A 18 -16.37 3.54 7.63
CA GLU A 18 -16.84 2.37 8.32
C GLU A 18 -15.65 1.50 8.77
N GLN A 19 -15.69 1.06 10.01
CA GLN A 19 -14.74 0.06 10.49
C GLN A 19 -15.12 -1.31 9.93
N MET A 20 -14.15 -1.99 9.32
CA MET A 20 -14.35 -3.28 8.70
C MET A 20 -13.28 -4.26 9.14
N VAL A 21 -13.63 -5.53 9.17
CA VAL A 21 -12.69 -6.62 9.41
C VAL A 21 -12.17 -7.09 8.04
N TYR A 22 -10.94 -6.71 7.71
CA TYR A 22 -10.30 -7.13 6.47
C TYR A 22 -9.72 -8.53 6.64
N ALA A 23 -10.48 -9.53 6.18
CA ALA A 23 -10.04 -10.92 6.23
C ALA A 23 -8.89 -11.16 5.26
N ARG A 24 -7.86 -11.89 5.72
CA ARG A 24 -6.74 -12.37 4.91
C ARG A 24 -6.36 -13.75 5.41
N GLU A 25 -6.13 -14.68 4.49
CA GLU A 25 -5.65 -16.01 4.82
C GLU A 25 -4.25 -15.96 5.46
N GLY A 26 -4.05 -16.71 6.54
CA GLY A 26 -2.79 -16.74 7.27
C GLY A 26 -2.45 -15.48 8.09
N SER A 27 -3.37 -14.50 8.19
CA SER A 27 -3.15 -13.32 9.03
C SER A 27 -3.40 -13.59 10.51
N VAL A 28 -2.84 -12.72 11.39
CA VAL A 28 -3.28 -12.65 12.79
C VAL A 28 -4.79 -12.39 12.83
N PRO A 29 -5.51 -12.79 13.90
CA PRO A 29 -6.96 -12.58 13.97
C PRO A 29 -7.32 -11.13 13.60
N PRO A 30 -8.08 -10.91 12.52
CA PRO A 30 -8.31 -9.58 12.00
C PRO A 30 -9.18 -8.79 12.97
N GLN A 31 -8.82 -7.53 13.19
CA GLN A 31 -9.59 -6.60 14.01
C GLN A 31 -10.21 -5.52 13.11
N ALA A 32 -11.33 -4.97 13.55
CA ALA A 32 -11.98 -3.89 12.83
C ALA A 32 -11.04 -2.68 12.70
N THR A 33 -10.95 -2.14 11.51
CA THR A 33 -10.18 -0.95 11.17
C THR A 33 -10.84 -0.19 10.02
N ARG A 34 -10.63 1.12 9.94
CA ARG A 34 -11.04 1.94 8.80
C ARG A 34 -10.05 1.86 7.64
N PHE A 35 -8.80 1.47 7.95
CA PHE A 35 -7.69 1.54 7.00
C PHE A 35 -7.08 0.16 6.81
N PRO A 36 -7.16 -0.44 5.61
CA PRO A 36 -6.55 -1.75 5.34
C PRO A 36 -5.06 -1.82 5.70
N ILE A 37 -4.33 -0.69 5.57
CA ILE A 37 -2.92 -0.63 5.96
C ILE A 37 -2.69 -0.95 7.45
N VAL A 38 -3.64 -0.65 8.32
CA VAL A 38 -3.55 -0.96 9.75
C VAL A 38 -3.55 -2.48 9.97
N GLN A 39 -4.32 -3.23 9.19
CA GLN A 39 -4.25 -4.70 9.24
C GLN A 39 -2.91 -5.21 8.68
N VAL A 40 -2.38 -4.60 7.60
CA VAL A 40 -1.03 -4.93 7.09
C VAL A 40 0.03 -4.72 8.17
N ILE A 41 -0.04 -3.62 8.92
CA ILE A 41 0.88 -3.34 10.03
C ILE A 41 0.79 -4.44 11.10
N ARG A 42 -0.43 -4.82 11.51
CA ARG A 42 -0.63 -5.90 12.50
C ARG A 42 -0.05 -7.23 12.04
N ASP A 43 -0.17 -7.54 10.75
CA ASP A 43 0.30 -8.80 10.18
C ASP A 43 1.82 -8.85 10.02
N THR A 44 2.46 -7.70 9.84
CA THR A 44 3.85 -7.65 9.38
C THR A 44 4.83 -7.01 10.35
N LEU A 45 4.39 -6.16 11.29
CA LEU A 45 5.27 -5.52 12.27
C LEU A 45 5.62 -6.53 13.38
N ALA A 46 6.86 -7.02 13.34
CA ALA A 46 7.33 -7.97 14.35
C ALA A 46 7.80 -7.26 15.64
N PRO A 47 7.79 -7.95 16.79
CA PRO A 47 8.36 -7.41 18.03
C PRO A 47 9.82 -6.99 17.83
N GLY A 48 10.15 -5.76 18.25
CA GLY A 48 11.48 -5.17 18.09
C GLY A 48 11.74 -4.46 16.75
N ASP A 49 10.80 -4.50 15.80
CA ASP A 49 10.84 -3.68 14.61
C ASP A 49 10.39 -2.24 14.90
N THR A 50 10.88 -1.30 14.10
CA THR A 50 10.45 0.11 14.11
C THR A 50 9.55 0.36 12.91
N ALA A 51 8.41 1.00 13.14
CA ALA A 51 7.48 1.38 12.07
C ALA A 51 7.66 2.85 11.67
N GLN A 52 7.65 3.11 10.36
CA GLN A 52 7.45 4.43 9.77
C GLN A 52 6.26 4.35 8.83
N VAL A 53 5.42 5.37 8.82
CA VAL A 53 4.25 5.42 7.95
C VAL A 53 4.38 6.61 7.00
N LEU A 54 4.28 6.35 5.69
CA LEU A 54 4.25 7.37 4.66
C LEU A 54 2.84 7.48 4.12
N THR A 55 2.23 8.65 4.24
CA THR A 55 0.86 8.91 3.80
C THR A 55 0.84 9.87 2.63
N ILE A 56 -0.03 9.61 1.66
CA ILE A 56 -0.32 10.53 0.56
C ILE A 56 -1.72 11.11 0.78
N ARG A 57 -1.84 12.43 0.88
CA ARG A 57 -3.09 13.09 1.22
C ARG A 57 -3.32 14.36 0.40
N GLN A 58 -4.52 14.56 -0.10
CA GLN A 58 -4.96 15.86 -0.62
C GLN A 58 -5.24 16.81 0.56
N GLU A 59 -4.86 18.07 0.45
CA GLU A 59 -5.05 19.06 1.51
C GLU A 59 -6.47 19.65 1.46
N ASN A 60 -7.40 19.02 2.15
CA ASN A 60 -8.76 19.51 2.36
C ASN A 60 -9.31 19.04 3.73
N ALA A 61 -10.46 19.60 4.13
CA ALA A 61 -11.06 19.33 5.44
C ALA A 61 -11.44 17.83 5.61
N ASP A 62 -11.93 17.20 4.56
CA ASP A 62 -12.40 15.83 4.58
C ASP A 62 -11.26 14.84 4.81
N THR A 63 -10.17 15.01 4.06
CA THR A 63 -8.98 14.18 4.22
C THR A 63 -8.25 14.47 5.53
N ALA A 64 -8.33 15.71 6.07
CA ALA A 64 -7.79 16.04 7.38
C ALA A 64 -8.43 15.19 8.47
N ARG A 65 -9.77 15.01 8.46
CA ARG A 65 -10.47 14.16 9.40
C ARG A 65 -10.06 12.69 9.24
N SER A 66 -10.03 12.19 8.02
CA SER A 66 -9.59 10.80 7.75
C SER A 66 -8.16 10.56 8.22
N TYR A 67 -7.28 11.54 8.07
CA TYR A 67 -5.91 11.47 8.56
C TYR A 67 -5.85 11.38 10.09
N GLN A 68 -6.64 12.17 10.81
CA GLN A 68 -6.70 12.08 12.29
C GLN A 68 -7.18 10.69 12.74
N LEU A 69 -8.19 10.13 12.09
CA LEU A 69 -8.65 8.77 12.38
C LEU A 69 -7.56 7.71 12.15
N LEU A 70 -6.71 7.89 11.11
CA LEU A 70 -5.57 7.01 10.91
C LEU A 70 -4.54 7.16 12.04
N LEU A 71 -4.21 8.39 12.44
CA LEU A 71 -3.28 8.64 13.57
C LEU A 71 -3.77 8.01 14.87
N GLU A 72 -5.07 8.06 15.15
CA GLU A 72 -5.67 7.40 16.31
C GLU A 72 -5.48 5.88 16.26
N GLU A 73 -5.72 5.24 15.11
CA GLU A 73 -5.53 3.80 14.96
C GLU A 73 -4.03 3.40 15.03
N LEU A 74 -3.13 4.21 14.47
CA LEU A 74 -1.67 4.01 14.58
C LEU A 74 -1.18 4.16 16.03
N ALA A 75 -1.68 5.15 16.76
CA ALA A 75 -1.37 5.32 18.19
C ALA A 75 -1.80 4.10 18.99
N GLY A 76 -2.96 3.51 18.68
CA GLY A 76 -3.43 2.23 19.25
C GLY A 76 -2.49 1.04 19.00
N LEU A 77 -1.63 1.11 17.99
CA LEU A 77 -0.57 0.14 17.70
C LEU A 77 0.80 0.55 18.29
N GLY A 78 0.87 1.65 19.05
CA GLY A 78 2.12 2.18 19.60
C GLY A 78 2.99 2.92 18.57
N ILE A 79 2.45 3.30 17.42
CA ILE A 79 3.14 4.09 16.39
C ILE A 79 2.81 5.56 16.61
N PRO A 80 3.77 6.41 17.06
CA PRO A 80 3.53 7.81 17.33
C PRO A 80 3.41 8.63 16.04
N GLU A 81 2.75 9.77 16.10
CA GLU A 81 2.62 10.71 14.96
C GLU A 81 3.99 11.15 14.40
N SER A 82 5.02 11.26 15.26
CA SER A 82 6.39 11.57 14.83
C SER A 82 7.00 10.54 13.86
N SER A 83 6.42 9.34 13.78
CA SER A 83 6.80 8.28 12.82
C SER A 83 5.97 8.33 11.53
N VAL A 84 5.11 9.36 11.36
CA VAL A 84 4.24 9.51 10.19
C VAL A 84 4.72 10.69 9.35
N THR A 85 5.10 10.41 8.11
CA THR A 85 5.43 11.43 7.10
C THR A 85 4.25 11.60 6.15
N GLN A 86 3.87 12.84 5.87
CA GLN A 86 2.80 13.15 4.94
C GLN A 86 3.34 13.77 3.66
N LEU A 87 2.91 13.26 2.52
CA LEU A 87 3.09 13.85 1.20
C LEU A 87 1.77 14.41 0.69
N THR A 88 1.85 15.54 0.00
CA THR A 88 0.67 16.20 -0.59
C THR A 88 0.32 15.58 -1.93
N LEU A 89 -0.92 15.09 -2.06
CA LEU A 89 -1.49 14.69 -3.32
C LEU A 89 -1.92 15.95 -4.10
N PRO A 90 -1.38 16.21 -5.30
CA PRO A 90 -1.75 17.36 -6.08
C PRO A 90 -3.22 17.30 -6.53
N GLU A 91 -3.90 18.45 -6.58
CA GLU A 91 -5.29 18.54 -7.06
C GLU A 91 -5.41 18.14 -8.53
N ASN A 92 -4.49 18.64 -9.35
CA ASN A 92 -4.41 18.22 -10.74
C ASN A 92 -3.53 16.96 -10.87
N GLN A 93 -3.94 16.06 -11.76
CA GLN A 93 -3.25 14.80 -12.01
C GLN A 93 -2.67 14.77 -13.43
N HIS A 94 -2.10 15.88 -13.87
CA HIS A 94 -1.32 15.92 -15.10
C HIS A 94 -0.03 15.11 -14.96
N ALA A 95 0.50 14.64 -16.07
CA ALA A 95 1.66 13.75 -16.09
C ALA A 95 2.86 14.31 -15.32
N ASP A 96 3.14 15.62 -15.47
CA ASP A 96 4.24 16.30 -14.80
C ASP A 96 4.10 16.33 -13.27
N THR A 97 2.87 16.51 -12.76
CA THR A 97 2.60 16.50 -11.32
C THR A 97 2.65 15.08 -10.75
N LEU A 98 2.18 14.08 -11.49
CA LEU A 98 2.27 12.68 -11.09
C LEU A 98 3.72 12.18 -11.09
N VAL A 99 4.55 12.60 -12.05
CA VAL A 99 5.98 12.26 -12.05
C VAL A 99 6.71 12.91 -10.87
N ARG A 100 6.37 14.15 -10.49
CA ARG A 100 6.90 14.78 -9.28
C ARG A 100 6.49 13.99 -8.03
N LEU A 101 5.21 13.66 -7.88
CA LEU A 101 4.74 12.86 -6.76
C LEU A 101 5.44 11.49 -6.69
N CYS A 102 5.65 10.85 -7.84
CA CYS A 102 6.41 9.58 -7.91
C CYS A 102 7.81 9.75 -7.31
N ARG A 103 8.53 10.81 -7.69
CA ARG A 103 9.85 11.12 -7.14
C ARG A 103 9.77 11.44 -5.64
N ASP A 104 8.82 12.28 -5.23
CA ASP A 104 8.67 12.67 -3.83
C ASP A 104 8.38 11.45 -2.93
N VAL A 105 7.61 10.48 -3.42
CA VAL A 105 7.37 9.20 -2.73
C VAL A 105 8.67 8.39 -2.65
N ALA A 106 9.40 8.25 -3.75
CA ALA A 106 10.66 7.50 -3.76
C ALA A 106 11.71 8.12 -2.81
N ASP A 107 11.87 9.45 -2.87
CA ASP A 107 12.82 10.20 -2.04
C ASP A 107 12.47 10.17 -0.54
N ALA A 108 11.17 10.05 -0.20
CA ALA A 108 10.71 9.95 1.20
C ALA A 108 10.89 8.55 1.81
N LEU A 109 11.15 7.53 1.01
CA LEU A 109 11.42 6.18 1.49
C LEU A 109 12.85 6.09 2.05
N PRO A 110 13.05 5.42 3.21
CA PRO A 110 14.40 5.22 3.76
C PRO A 110 15.26 4.33 2.86
N GLN A 111 16.59 4.59 2.86
CA GLN A 111 17.56 3.82 2.09
C GLN A 111 17.62 2.34 2.47
N ILE A 112 17.34 2.03 3.75
CA ILE A 112 17.37 0.68 4.31
C ILE A 112 16.04 0.43 5.00
N THR A 113 15.16 -0.30 4.35
CA THR A 113 13.82 -0.60 4.88
C THR A 113 13.15 -1.72 4.11
N ARG A 114 12.17 -2.36 4.76
CA ARG A 114 11.20 -3.21 4.09
C ARG A 114 9.86 -2.46 3.96
N VAL A 115 9.43 -2.22 2.73
CA VAL A 115 8.25 -1.41 2.42
C VAL A 115 7.02 -2.29 2.20
N TYR A 116 5.91 -1.90 2.82
CA TYR A 116 4.59 -2.46 2.61
C TYR A 116 3.65 -1.35 2.12
N ALA A 117 3.03 -1.53 0.98
CA ALA A 117 2.15 -0.52 0.40
C ALA A 117 0.69 -0.98 0.37
N CYS A 118 -0.24 -0.07 0.67
CA CYS A 118 -1.67 -0.30 0.51
C CYS A 118 -2.23 0.67 -0.54
N ILE A 119 -2.71 0.12 -1.65
CA ILE A 119 -3.20 0.85 -2.82
C ILE A 119 -4.74 0.93 -2.89
N THR A 120 -5.42 0.78 -1.76
CA THR A 120 -6.89 0.74 -1.68
C THR A 120 -7.53 2.07 -2.00
N TYR A 121 -6.96 3.15 -1.49
CA TYR A 121 -7.53 4.49 -1.58
C TYR A 121 -6.81 5.35 -2.62
N GLY A 122 -7.42 6.48 -2.94
CA GLY A 122 -6.91 7.43 -3.90
C GLY A 122 -7.61 7.37 -5.26
N THR A 123 -7.17 8.20 -6.18
CA THR A 123 -7.61 8.18 -7.59
C THR A 123 -6.92 7.04 -8.34
N LYS A 124 -7.45 6.69 -9.50
CA LYS A 124 -6.95 5.55 -10.31
C LYS A 124 -5.47 5.68 -10.72
N SER A 125 -4.93 6.90 -10.77
CA SER A 125 -3.53 7.17 -11.10
C SER A 125 -2.57 6.88 -9.94
N ILE A 126 -3.04 6.97 -8.69
CA ILE A 126 -2.17 6.81 -7.51
C ILE A 126 -1.58 5.42 -7.34
N PRO A 127 -2.29 4.32 -7.55
CA PRO A 127 -1.67 3.00 -7.60
C PRO A 127 -0.51 2.91 -8.60
N VAL A 128 -0.65 3.51 -9.78
CA VAL A 128 0.41 3.54 -10.81
C VAL A 128 1.62 4.33 -10.33
N VAL A 129 1.39 5.51 -9.73
CA VAL A 129 2.46 6.33 -9.13
C VAL A 129 3.17 5.56 -8.01
N THR A 130 2.41 4.90 -7.14
CA THR A 130 2.96 4.11 -6.03
C THR A 130 3.87 2.99 -6.55
N LEU A 131 3.40 2.21 -7.54
CA LEU A 131 4.19 1.12 -8.11
C LEU A 131 5.46 1.65 -8.79
N ALA A 132 5.36 2.74 -9.56
CA ALA A 132 6.51 3.36 -10.21
C ALA A 132 7.53 3.91 -9.20
N ALA A 133 7.06 4.53 -8.10
CA ALA A 133 7.92 5.05 -7.04
C ALA A 133 8.66 3.92 -6.30
N LEU A 134 7.97 2.80 -6.02
CA LEU A 134 8.59 1.62 -5.40
C LEU A 134 9.65 1.01 -6.31
N THR A 135 9.37 0.87 -7.61
CA THR A 135 10.36 0.38 -8.60
C THR A 135 11.58 1.31 -8.67
N CYS A 136 11.37 2.62 -8.65
CA CYS A 136 12.46 3.60 -8.63
C CYS A 136 13.28 3.49 -7.34
N ALA A 137 12.62 3.39 -6.19
CA ALA A 137 13.27 3.28 -4.89
C ALA A 137 14.09 1.97 -4.77
N GLU A 138 13.56 0.82 -5.18
CA GLU A 138 14.33 -0.45 -5.21
C GLU A 138 15.56 -0.38 -6.10
N ALA A 139 15.50 0.39 -7.19
CA ALA A 139 16.64 0.55 -8.10
C ALA A 139 17.70 1.53 -7.60
N THR A 140 17.34 2.46 -6.72
CA THR A 140 18.22 3.59 -6.30
C THR A 140 18.63 3.54 -4.83
N HIS A 141 17.90 2.83 -3.98
CA HIS A 141 18.20 2.70 -2.55
C HIS A 141 19.06 1.47 -2.28
N THR A 142 19.91 1.57 -1.25
CA THR A 142 20.94 0.56 -0.99
C THR A 142 20.39 -0.79 -0.56
N GLU A 143 19.40 -0.79 0.35
CA GLU A 143 18.81 -1.99 0.95
C GLU A 143 17.31 -1.79 1.17
N LEU A 144 16.62 -1.30 0.15
CA LEU A 144 15.16 -1.22 0.17
C LEU A 144 14.58 -2.48 -0.50
N GLU A 145 13.66 -3.12 0.19
CA GLU A 145 12.93 -4.30 -0.29
C GLU A 145 11.42 -4.02 -0.24
N VAL A 146 10.69 -4.31 -1.30
CA VAL A 146 9.23 -4.32 -1.28
C VAL A 146 8.73 -5.62 -0.68
N GLY A 147 8.30 -5.56 0.58
CA GLY A 147 7.82 -6.70 1.34
C GLY A 147 6.39 -7.12 1.00
N GLY A 148 5.57 -6.19 0.46
CA GLY A 148 4.23 -6.52 0.03
C GLY A 148 3.42 -5.32 -0.45
N ILE A 149 2.49 -5.59 -1.37
CA ILE A 149 1.53 -4.62 -1.90
C ILE A 149 0.13 -5.18 -1.71
N TYR A 150 -0.74 -4.41 -1.08
CA TYR A 150 -2.04 -4.85 -0.65
C TYR A 150 -3.16 -3.99 -1.19
N TYR A 151 -4.29 -4.64 -1.47
CA TYR A 151 -5.53 -3.99 -1.88
C TYR A 151 -6.69 -4.47 -0.99
N GLY A 152 -7.31 -3.53 -0.28
CA GLY A 152 -8.51 -3.79 0.50
C GLY A 152 -9.74 -3.74 -0.40
N GLU A 153 -10.42 -4.85 -0.55
CA GLU A 153 -11.68 -4.96 -1.28
C GLU A 153 -12.85 -4.96 -0.30
N VAL A 154 -13.90 -4.18 -0.62
CA VAL A 154 -15.15 -4.16 0.14
C VAL A 154 -16.28 -4.56 -0.79
N LYS A 155 -16.93 -5.68 -0.49
CA LYS A 155 -18.13 -6.12 -1.19
C LYS A 155 -19.36 -5.54 -0.50
N ARG A 156 -20.19 -4.88 -1.30
CA ARG A 156 -21.46 -4.30 -0.83
C ARG A 156 -22.62 -4.90 -1.58
N ARG A 157 -23.68 -5.22 -0.83
CA ARG A 157 -24.95 -5.66 -1.39
C ARG A 157 -26.06 -4.82 -0.77
N ASP A 158 -26.94 -4.28 -1.61
CA ASP A 158 -28.06 -3.43 -1.21
C ASP A 158 -27.67 -2.26 -0.27
N GLY A 159 -26.48 -1.66 -0.55
CA GLY A 159 -25.93 -0.54 0.24
C GLY A 159 -25.29 -0.94 1.58
N ARG A 160 -25.30 -2.22 1.95
CA ARG A 160 -24.67 -2.74 3.18
C ARG A 160 -23.37 -3.44 2.85
N THR A 161 -22.39 -3.31 3.73
CA THR A 161 -21.14 -4.06 3.64
C THR A 161 -21.41 -5.54 3.93
N GLU A 162 -21.12 -6.40 2.97
CA GLU A 162 -21.25 -7.86 3.07
C GLU A 162 -19.96 -8.50 3.59
N SER A 163 -18.83 -8.08 3.03
CA SER A 163 -17.51 -8.56 3.44
C SER A 163 -16.42 -7.56 3.07
N ALA A 164 -15.30 -7.65 3.77
CA ALA A 164 -14.06 -6.97 3.40
C ALA A 164 -12.91 -7.98 3.39
N SER A 165 -12.02 -7.86 2.41
CA SER A 165 -10.82 -8.70 2.28
C SER A 165 -9.59 -7.86 2.03
N LEU A 166 -8.43 -8.36 2.46
CA LEU A 166 -7.12 -7.78 2.19
C LEU A 166 -6.40 -8.70 1.20
N ASN A 167 -6.32 -8.27 -0.04
CA ASN A 167 -5.73 -9.03 -1.13
C ASN A 167 -4.25 -8.66 -1.29
N ASP A 168 -3.37 -9.65 -1.27
CA ASP A 168 -1.95 -9.49 -1.58
C ASP A 168 -1.77 -9.50 -3.10
N VAL A 169 -1.37 -8.36 -3.65
CA VAL A 169 -1.15 -8.17 -5.09
C VAL A 169 0.34 -8.03 -5.43
N THR A 170 1.22 -8.38 -4.50
CA THR A 170 2.69 -8.28 -4.66
C THR A 170 3.18 -9.02 -5.90
N VAL A 171 2.57 -10.16 -6.22
CA VAL A 171 2.93 -10.95 -7.41
C VAL A 171 2.79 -10.14 -8.71
N LEU A 172 1.79 -9.24 -8.80
CA LEU A 172 1.60 -8.40 -9.98
C LEU A 172 2.72 -7.36 -10.13
N TYR A 173 3.20 -6.82 -9.02
CA TYR A 173 4.34 -5.92 -8.99
C TYR A 173 5.62 -6.63 -9.44
N GLN A 174 5.91 -7.80 -8.88
CA GLN A 174 7.06 -8.63 -9.22
C GLN A 174 7.03 -9.05 -10.70
N LEU A 175 5.85 -9.45 -11.20
CA LEU A 175 5.65 -9.79 -12.61
C LEU A 175 5.98 -8.63 -13.53
N SER A 176 5.51 -7.41 -13.19
CA SER A 176 5.78 -6.21 -13.98
C SER A 176 7.29 -5.92 -14.09
N GLY A 177 8.04 -6.10 -13.01
CA GLY A 177 9.50 -5.94 -12.98
C GLY A 177 10.22 -7.00 -13.83
N LEU A 178 9.82 -8.26 -13.70
CA LEU A 178 10.42 -9.37 -14.45
C LEU A 178 10.16 -9.25 -15.96
N VAL A 179 8.91 -9.03 -16.36
CA VAL A 179 8.54 -8.91 -17.79
C VAL A 179 9.14 -7.65 -18.40
N GLY A 180 9.23 -6.55 -17.66
CA GLY A 180 9.87 -5.31 -18.12
C GLY A 180 11.36 -5.47 -18.45
N GLY A 181 12.05 -6.42 -17.81
CA GLY A 181 13.46 -6.75 -18.07
C GLY A 181 13.68 -7.70 -19.24
N VAL A 182 12.64 -8.38 -19.71
CA VAL A 182 12.73 -9.39 -20.77
C VAL A 182 12.43 -8.75 -22.13
N ARG A 183 13.34 -8.95 -23.11
CA ARG A 183 13.22 -8.34 -24.45
C ARG A 183 12.74 -9.32 -25.52
N ASP A 184 12.68 -10.61 -25.25
CA ASP A 184 12.16 -11.60 -26.19
C ASP A 184 10.81 -12.16 -25.73
N SER A 185 9.91 -12.40 -26.69
CA SER A 185 8.54 -12.81 -26.43
C SER A 185 8.42 -14.21 -25.82
N THR A 186 9.34 -15.12 -26.16
CA THR A 186 9.30 -16.51 -25.69
C THR A 186 9.61 -16.58 -24.18
N THR A 187 10.67 -15.89 -23.76
CA THR A 187 11.05 -15.80 -22.33
C THR A 187 10.00 -15.07 -21.53
N ALA A 188 9.40 -13.99 -22.06
CA ALA A 188 8.32 -13.28 -21.38
C ALA A 188 7.09 -14.17 -21.16
N GLU A 189 6.69 -14.95 -22.14
CA GLU A 189 5.58 -15.90 -22.04
C GLU A 189 5.86 -17.03 -21.03
N GLU A 190 7.09 -17.52 -20.98
CA GLU A 190 7.50 -18.54 -20.03
C GLU A 190 7.51 -18.04 -18.59
N VAL A 191 8.04 -16.83 -18.34
CA VAL A 191 7.99 -16.15 -17.06
C VAL A 191 6.55 -15.95 -16.60
N PHE A 192 5.68 -15.46 -17.49
CA PHE A 192 4.26 -15.27 -17.19
C PHE A 192 3.59 -16.59 -16.80
N ARG A 193 3.81 -17.66 -17.54
CA ARG A 193 3.26 -18.99 -17.27
C ARG A 193 3.71 -19.55 -15.92
N GLN A 194 4.99 -19.39 -15.57
CA GLN A 194 5.53 -19.82 -14.28
C GLN A 194 4.91 -19.05 -13.11
N LEU A 195 4.72 -17.74 -13.25
CA LEU A 195 4.11 -16.92 -12.19
C LEU A 195 2.63 -17.22 -11.99
N VAL A 196 1.88 -17.47 -13.06
CA VAL A 196 0.49 -17.96 -12.95
C VAL A 196 0.46 -19.28 -12.20
N TRP A 197 1.34 -20.23 -12.57
CA TRP A 197 1.43 -21.51 -11.91
C TRP A 197 1.75 -21.37 -10.41
N ILE A 198 2.72 -20.51 -10.05
CA ILE A 198 3.08 -20.23 -8.64
C ILE A 198 1.87 -19.64 -7.88
N SER A 199 1.12 -18.71 -8.50
CA SER A 199 -0.04 -18.09 -7.85
C SER A 199 -1.17 -19.08 -7.56
N GLU A 200 -1.33 -20.08 -8.43
CA GLU A 200 -2.34 -21.13 -8.29
C GLU A 200 -1.95 -22.25 -7.30
N HIS A 201 -0.64 -22.42 -7.04
CA HIS A 201 -0.11 -23.52 -6.22
C HIS A 201 0.57 -23.01 -4.92
N ARG A 202 0.26 -21.80 -4.49
CA ARG A 202 0.74 -21.21 -3.21
C ARG A 202 0.03 -21.78 -1.96
N GLU A 203 -0.66 -22.90 -2.08
CA GLU A 203 -1.20 -23.64 -0.94
C GLU A 203 -0.11 -24.56 -0.39
N GLY A 204 0.48 -24.14 0.76
CA GLY A 204 1.44 -24.95 1.51
C GLY A 204 2.06 -24.16 2.63
#